data_1d5805994530ff11f43252f413fcfa97
#
_entry.id   1d5805994530ff11f43252f413fcfa97
#
_cell.length_a   1.000
_cell.length_b   1.000
_cell.length_c   1.000
_cell.angle_alpha   90.00
_cell.angle_beta   90.00
_cell.angle_gamma   90.00
#
_symmetry.space_group_name_H-M   'P 1'
#
loop_
_entity.id
_entity.type
_entity.pdbx_description
1 polymer ?
#
loop_
_entity_poly.entity_id
_entity_poly.type
_entity_poly.pdbx_seq_one_letter_code
_entity_poly.pdbx_strand_id
1 'polypeptide(L)'
;MFKLLPVQVLLASVGNINGIVSSLFAGNFVGVKAMTAVGLYVPYNLAIVAVTAMLVGGATIVCGEHLGRNNQAGIQNTFALDMMLTGIISLIVTAAHLIFGLVGSITRVSDDPDISRMLILYVIGQAIGVIPLMLGSQLSAFLSLDNKGKRTTLASFLYIIVNFLLNYLFVGVMGLQAMGLALAPSIGLWVYFLVQAPYFLKAASPMHFAIKGIDWHESARILKIGVPGAIGNVYNAIRGVIVNSLILTYVGAVGISAFTAVNSFLSLFWAIPGGMLVVSRMMMSVSVGDEDRKSLTDVMRTALFNFIPLMLAIAVAIMVFAQPLTRLYYRDPSDPVYMMSVMGFRILPFCMPLAIIISHFSCYWQTSNRHVQVHVLAFLDGLVGVVVFSALLIGKMGITGVYTANVLNGFIAPVFILIYSCIYNKRFPRKVDELMSVPAEFGVPVYGRIDIVLHDMDQVIGLSNTLQEFCQERGIDKRRAFYASLFLEEIAGNVVEHGFSADNKKHSVQVRIAVRPETLILSIKDDCVPFNIEQRRQMMDQEDVTKNIGIRLVSGIASEMHYQNILGLNVLSLRLNGNAIGVN
;
A
#
# COMPACT_ATOMS: atom_id res chain seq x y z
N MET A 1 -2.06 -5.34 -11.18
CA MET A 1 -1.20 -4.29 -10.60
C MET A 1 -1.47 -2.90 -11.20
N PHE A 2 -1.29 -2.68 -12.49
CA PHE A 2 -1.49 -1.37 -13.14
C PHE A 2 -2.92 -0.79 -13.05
N LYS A 3 -3.96 -1.63 -12.99
CA LYS A 3 -5.36 -1.16 -12.80
C LYS A 3 -5.61 -0.47 -11.44
N LEU A 4 -4.89 -0.90 -10.40
CA LEU A 4 -5.03 -0.34 -9.03
C LEU A 4 -4.13 0.88 -8.80
N LEU A 5 -3.03 0.99 -9.55
CA LEU A 5 -2.00 2.00 -9.33
C LEU A 5 -2.52 3.45 -9.39
N PRO A 6 -3.33 3.89 -10.39
CA PRO A 6 -3.78 5.28 -10.46
C PRO A 6 -4.57 5.72 -9.23
N VAL A 7 -5.41 4.84 -8.70
CA VAL A 7 -6.19 5.10 -7.49
C VAL A 7 -5.30 5.28 -6.27
N GLN A 8 -4.31 4.40 -6.09
CA GLN A 8 -3.41 4.45 -4.94
C GLN A 8 -2.44 5.63 -5.01
N VAL A 9 -1.98 6.00 -6.21
CA VAL A 9 -1.16 7.23 -6.40
C VAL A 9 -1.99 8.48 -6.08
N LEU A 10 -3.23 8.55 -6.54
CA LEU A 10 -4.13 9.65 -6.21
C LEU A 10 -4.32 9.75 -4.69
N LEU A 11 -4.60 8.64 -4.02
CA LEU A 11 -4.77 8.60 -2.56
C LEU A 11 -3.51 9.07 -1.81
N ALA A 12 -2.34 8.62 -2.25
CA ALA A 12 -1.06 9.07 -1.69
C ALA A 12 -0.81 10.57 -1.92
N SER A 13 -1.37 11.16 -2.98
CA SER A 13 -1.24 12.60 -3.29
C SER A 13 -2.16 13.49 -2.46
N VAL A 14 -3.25 12.95 -1.94
CA VAL A 14 -4.30 13.75 -1.24
C VAL A 14 -3.73 14.52 -0.05
N GLY A 15 -2.89 13.88 0.76
CA GLY A 15 -2.25 14.52 1.91
C GLY A 15 -1.37 15.72 1.50
N ASN A 16 -0.59 15.58 0.43
CA ASN A 16 0.28 16.63 -0.09
C ASN A 16 -0.55 17.80 -0.66
N ILE A 17 -1.61 17.51 -1.41
CA ILE A 17 -2.53 18.54 -1.95
C ILE A 17 -3.18 19.33 -0.82
N ASN A 18 -3.68 18.66 0.21
CA ASN A 18 -4.30 19.34 1.35
C ASN A 18 -3.29 20.17 2.15
N GLY A 19 -2.05 19.71 2.30
CA GLY A 19 -0.96 20.47 2.89
C GLY A 19 -0.68 21.77 2.12
N ILE A 20 -0.65 21.71 0.79
CA ILE A 20 -0.47 22.88 -0.09
C ILE A 20 -1.64 23.85 0.09
N VAL A 21 -2.89 23.37 0.05
CA VAL A 21 -4.08 24.21 0.25
C VAL A 21 -4.00 24.94 1.58
N SER A 22 -3.77 24.22 2.68
CA SER A 22 -3.67 24.83 4.02
C SER A 22 -2.54 25.84 4.12
N SER A 23 -1.38 25.58 3.51
CA SER A 23 -0.25 26.51 3.48
C SER A 23 -0.54 27.78 2.68
N LEU A 24 -1.25 27.68 1.55
CA LEU A 24 -1.67 28.83 0.75
C LEU A 24 -2.63 29.75 1.53
N PHE A 25 -3.61 29.17 2.23
CA PHE A 25 -4.51 29.96 3.07
C PHE A 25 -3.81 30.54 4.28
N ALA A 26 -2.91 29.80 4.93
CA ALA A 26 -2.11 30.31 6.04
C ALA A 26 -1.26 31.51 5.63
N GLY A 27 -0.55 31.40 4.52
CA GLY A 27 0.34 32.49 4.03
C GLY A 27 -0.39 33.73 3.55
N ASN A 28 -1.50 33.57 2.80
CA ASN A 28 -2.20 34.69 2.18
C ASN A 28 -3.20 35.41 3.10
N PHE A 29 -3.82 34.70 4.05
CA PHE A 29 -4.91 35.24 4.86
C PHE A 29 -4.57 35.45 6.34
N VAL A 30 -3.62 34.67 6.91
CA VAL A 30 -3.32 34.71 8.35
C VAL A 30 -1.94 35.29 8.64
N GLY A 31 -0.96 34.99 7.83
CA GLY A 31 0.39 35.52 7.92
C GLY A 31 1.41 34.60 8.59
N VAL A 32 2.64 35.15 8.79
CA VAL A 32 3.83 34.35 9.18
C VAL A 32 3.68 33.66 10.53
N LYS A 33 3.05 34.29 11.53
CA LYS A 33 2.87 33.70 12.87
C LYS A 33 2.03 32.40 12.83
N ALA A 34 0.98 32.38 11.99
CA ALA A 34 0.16 31.18 11.80
C ALA A 34 0.94 30.07 11.09
N MET A 35 1.74 30.43 10.08
CA MET A 35 2.61 29.45 9.42
C MET A 35 3.63 28.82 10.39
N THR A 36 4.17 29.64 11.30
CA THR A 36 5.06 29.15 12.35
C THR A 36 4.33 28.17 13.28
N ALA A 37 3.11 28.49 13.71
CA ALA A 37 2.29 27.60 14.54
C ALA A 37 1.99 26.27 13.82
N VAL A 38 1.62 26.29 12.53
CA VAL A 38 1.42 25.08 11.71
C VAL A 38 2.72 24.27 11.61
N GLY A 39 3.87 24.93 11.42
CA GLY A 39 5.18 24.28 11.40
C GLY A 39 5.54 23.58 12.71
N LEU A 40 5.22 24.20 13.85
CA LEU A 40 5.43 23.60 15.17
C LEU A 40 4.52 22.40 15.47
N TYR A 41 3.40 22.27 14.76
CA TYR A 41 2.51 21.12 14.85
C TYR A 41 3.03 19.88 14.08
N VAL A 42 3.93 20.05 13.11
CA VAL A 42 4.42 18.94 12.24
C VAL A 42 4.88 17.70 13.02
N PRO A 43 5.66 17.81 14.11
CA PRO A 43 6.08 16.63 14.88
C PRO A 43 4.90 15.82 15.46
N TYR A 44 3.85 16.50 15.91
CA TYR A 44 2.63 15.86 16.44
C TYR A 44 1.90 15.09 15.32
N ASN A 45 1.78 15.71 14.16
CA ASN A 45 1.17 15.06 13.00
C ASN A 45 1.97 13.82 12.54
N LEU A 46 3.31 13.89 12.56
CA LEU A 46 4.16 12.74 12.22
C LEU A 46 3.95 11.56 13.17
N ALA A 47 3.73 11.81 14.47
CA ALA A 47 3.41 10.75 15.42
C ALA A 47 2.06 10.08 15.09
N ILE A 48 1.02 10.84 14.74
CA ILE A 48 -0.29 10.30 14.33
C ILE A 48 -0.14 9.46 13.06
N VAL A 49 0.57 10.00 12.07
CA VAL A 49 0.83 9.31 10.79
C VAL A 49 1.59 8.01 11.02
N ALA A 50 2.58 7.99 11.92
CA ALA A 50 3.34 6.78 12.27
C ALA A 50 2.43 5.69 12.87
N VAL A 51 1.57 6.05 13.82
CA VAL A 51 0.62 5.11 14.44
C VAL A 51 -0.41 4.63 13.41
N THR A 52 -0.94 5.52 12.58
CA THR A 52 -1.88 5.17 11.51
C THR A 52 -1.24 4.20 10.51
N ALA A 53 0.00 4.47 10.10
CA ALA A 53 0.75 3.62 9.16
C ALA A 53 1.04 2.22 9.74
N MET A 54 1.27 2.12 11.06
CA MET A 54 1.43 0.86 11.77
C MET A 54 0.15 0.01 11.65
N LEU A 55 -0.99 0.57 11.98
CA LEU A 55 -2.27 -0.13 11.96
C LEU A 55 -2.66 -0.53 10.53
N VAL A 56 -2.67 0.42 9.59
CA VAL A 56 -2.97 0.16 8.17
C VAL A 56 -2.04 -0.91 7.59
N GLY A 57 -0.73 -0.80 7.85
CA GLY A 57 0.26 -1.73 7.33
C GLY A 57 0.06 -3.15 7.86
N GLY A 58 -0.13 -3.30 9.15
CA GLY A 58 -0.35 -4.59 9.80
C GLY A 58 -1.66 -5.25 9.38
N ALA A 59 -2.77 -4.50 9.48
CA ALA A 59 -4.09 -5.02 9.13
C ALA A 59 -4.20 -5.41 7.65
N THR A 60 -3.63 -4.59 6.75
CA THR A 60 -3.64 -4.89 5.30
C THR A 60 -2.92 -6.21 4.98
N ILE A 61 -1.78 -6.46 5.64
CA ILE A 61 -1.01 -7.69 5.41
C ILE A 61 -1.76 -8.90 5.97
N VAL A 62 -2.23 -8.84 7.21
CA VAL A 62 -2.96 -9.96 7.84
C VAL A 62 -4.25 -10.27 7.08
N CYS A 63 -5.04 -9.26 6.74
CA CYS A 63 -6.24 -9.44 5.94
C CYS A 63 -5.93 -10.00 4.54
N GLY A 64 -4.87 -9.53 3.88
CA GLY A 64 -4.43 -10.03 2.58
C GLY A 64 -4.01 -11.49 2.63
N GLU A 65 -3.36 -11.94 3.70
CA GLU A 65 -3.03 -13.37 3.90
C GLU A 65 -4.30 -14.21 4.07
N HIS A 66 -5.29 -13.73 4.85
CA HIS A 66 -6.58 -14.42 4.98
C HIS A 66 -7.34 -14.47 3.66
N LEU A 67 -7.30 -13.38 2.87
CA LEU A 67 -7.84 -13.36 1.50
C LEU A 67 -7.19 -14.44 0.63
N GLY A 68 -5.84 -14.52 0.65
CA GLY A 68 -5.11 -15.55 -0.11
C GLY A 68 -5.41 -16.98 0.33
N ARG A 69 -5.64 -17.19 1.65
CA ARG A 69 -6.03 -18.48 2.22
C ARG A 69 -7.51 -18.79 2.09
N ASN A 70 -8.30 -17.88 1.55
CA ASN A 70 -9.75 -17.97 1.45
C ASN A 70 -10.46 -18.14 2.81
N ASN A 71 -9.90 -17.55 3.86
CA ASN A 71 -10.42 -17.61 5.22
C ASN A 71 -11.35 -16.44 5.51
N GLN A 72 -12.65 -16.58 5.22
CA GLN A 72 -13.65 -15.52 5.41
C GLN A 72 -13.79 -15.10 6.88
N ALA A 73 -13.73 -16.05 7.80
CA ALA A 73 -13.77 -15.75 9.25
C ALA A 73 -12.58 -14.90 9.67
N GLY A 74 -11.37 -15.22 9.18
CA GLY A 74 -10.16 -14.44 9.44
C GLY A 74 -10.22 -13.03 8.86
N ILE A 75 -10.77 -12.86 7.64
CA ILE A 75 -10.98 -11.55 7.00
C ILE A 75 -11.88 -10.69 7.86
N GLN A 76 -13.04 -11.26 8.27
CA GLN A 76 -14.02 -10.57 9.09
C GLN A 76 -13.46 -10.22 10.48
N ASN A 77 -12.73 -11.14 11.11
CA ASN A 77 -12.08 -10.90 12.40
C ASN A 77 -11.03 -9.80 12.32
N THR A 78 -10.14 -9.84 11.31
CA THR A 78 -9.09 -8.83 11.12
C THR A 78 -9.71 -7.44 10.92
N PHE A 79 -10.77 -7.32 10.12
CA PHE A 79 -11.47 -6.06 9.91
C PHE A 79 -12.08 -5.52 11.21
N ALA A 80 -12.86 -6.33 11.93
CA ALA A 80 -13.53 -5.92 13.16
C ALA A 80 -12.54 -5.55 14.26
N LEU A 81 -11.49 -6.35 14.43
CA LEU A 81 -10.42 -6.14 15.39
C LEU A 81 -9.65 -4.84 15.10
N ASP A 82 -9.26 -4.63 13.83
CA ASP A 82 -8.52 -3.43 13.44
C ASP A 82 -9.35 -2.15 13.62
N MET A 83 -10.64 -2.19 13.27
CA MET A 83 -11.57 -1.08 13.51
C MET A 83 -11.68 -0.74 15.00
N MET A 84 -11.77 -1.75 15.87
CA MET A 84 -11.81 -1.53 17.32
C MET A 84 -10.49 -1.00 17.87
N LEU A 85 -9.36 -1.59 17.49
CA LEU A 85 -8.02 -1.12 17.90
C LEU A 85 -7.80 0.33 17.45
N THR A 86 -8.10 0.62 16.19
CA THR A 86 -7.95 1.98 15.64
C THR A 86 -8.89 2.96 16.34
N GLY A 87 -10.12 2.55 16.64
CA GLY A 87 -11.07 3.36 17.42
C GLY A 87 -10.54 3.71 18.81
N ILE A 88 -10.07 2.71 19.56
CA ILE A 88 -9.51 2.92 20.90
C ILE A 88 -8.26 3.82 20.84
N ILE A 89 -7.32 3.52 19.95
CA ILE A 89 -6.07 4.28 19.82
C ILE A 89 -6.36 5.71 19.37
N SER A 90 -7.29 5.91 18.43
CA SER A 90 -7.66 7.26 17.96
C SER A 90 -8.29 8.11 19.07
N LEU A 91 -9.10 7.51 19.95
CA LEU A 91 -9.63 8.19 21.12
C LEU A 91 -8.52 8.59 22.11
N ILE A 92 -7.57 7.70 22.38
CA ILE A 92 -6.42 8.00 23.26
C ILE A 92 -5.58 9.13 22.66
N VAL A 93 -5.27 9.08 21.36
CA VAL A 93 -4.49 10.12 20.68
C VAL A 93 -5.25 11.45 20.67
N THR A 94 -6.56 11.43 20.43
CA THR A 94 -7.40 12.64 20.51
C THR A 94 -7.41 13.24 21.91
N ALA A 95 -7.58 12.41 22.95
CA ALA A 95 -7.52 12.85 24.34
C ALA A 95 -6.14 13.45 24.68
N ALA A 96 -5.06 12.82 24.26
CA ALA A 96 -3.71 13.35 24.41
C ALA A 96 -3.56 14.72 23.74
N HIS A 97 -4.06 14.89 22.51
CA HIS A 97 -4.05 16.19 21.82
C HIS A 97 -4.79 17.27 22.57
N LEU A 98 -6.00 16.97 23.09
CA LEU A 98 -6.78 17.90 23.87
C LEU A 98 -6.09 18.25 25.18
N ILE A 99 -5.52 17.28 25.89
CA ILE A 99 -4.78 17.52 27.13
C ILE A 99 -3.56 18.41 26.86
N PHE A 100 -2.77 18.12 25.84
CA PHE A 100 -1.63 18.96 25.47
C PHE A 100 -2.05 20.39 25.08
N GLY A 101 -3.15 20.55 24.35
CA GLY A 101 -3.70 21.85 24.03
C GLY A 101 -4.20 22.63 25.24
N LEU A 102 -4.99 21.99 26.13
CA LEU A 102 -5.63 22.63 27.29
C LEU A 102 -4.65 22.92 28.42
N VAL A 103 -3.69 22.05 28.71
CA VAL A 103 -2.71 22.22 29.81
C VAL A 103 -1.66 23.30 29.49
N GLY A 104 -1.64 23.81 28.27
CA GLY A 104 -0.71 24.90 27.89
C GLY A 104 0.77 24.48 27.89
N SER A 105 1.08 23.17 27.97
CA SER A 105 2.47 22.66 27.89
C SER A 105 3.14 23.03 26.56
N ILE A 106 2.35 23.30 25.54
CA ILE A 106 2.78 23.72 24.22
C ILE A 106 3.28 25.17 24.23
N THR A 107 2.87 26.00 25.17
CA THR A 107 3.32 27.41 25.30
C THR A 107 4.82 27.54 25.56
N ARG A 108 5.47 26.47 26.04
CA ARG A 108 6.93 26.42 26.23
C ARG A 108 7.71 26.21 24.92
N VAL A 109 7.01 25.93 23.82
CA VAL A 109 7.64 25.67 22.49
C VAL A 109 7.99 26.97 21.76
N SER A 110 7.31 28.09 22.11
CA SER A 110 7.61 29.41 21.54
C SER A 110 7.59 30.48 22.62
N ASP A 111 8.53 31.41 22.57
CA ASP A 111 8.59 32.57 23.46
C ASP A 111 7.59 33.67 23.04
N ASP A 112 7.04 33.61 21.81
CA ASP A 112 6.01 34.53 21.32
C ASP A 112 4.62 34.05 21.78
N PRO A 113 3.89 34.84 22.62
CA PRO A 113 2.56 34.49 23.14
C PRO A 113 1.50 34.31 22.03
N ASP A 114 1.59 35.06 20.93
CA ASP A 114 0.67 34.92 19.80
C ASP A 114 0.84 33.60 19.07
N ILE A 115 2.10 33.21 18.82
CA ILE A 115 2.42 31.93 18.18
C ILE A 115 1.93 30.79 19.08
N SER A 116 2.18 30.87 20.38
CA SER A 116 1.73 29.88 21.37
C SER A 116 0.22 29.74 21.38
N ARG A 117 -0.53 30.86 21.40
CA ARG A 117 -1.99 30.85 21.32
C ARG A 117 -2.50 30.25 20.02
N MET A 118 -1.90 30.61 18.88
CA MET A 118 -2.27 30.07 17.56
C MET A 118 -2.00 28.55 17.50
N LEU A 119 -0.88 28.08 18.07
CA LEU A 119 -0.55 26.67 18.13
C LEU A 119 -1.56 25.88 18.96
N ILE A 120 -1.97 26.39 20.14
CA ILE A 120 -3.00 25.76 20.99
C ILE A 120 -4.31 25.61 20.21
N LEU A 121 -4.80 26.70 19.61
CA LEU A 121 -6.02 26.68 18.81
C LEU A 121 -5.92 25.71 17.62
N TYR A 122 -4.77 25.64 16.99
CA TYR A 122 -4.50 24.74 15.88
C TYR A 122 -4.54 23.28 16.34
N VAL A 123 -3.89 22.93 17.46
CA VAL A 123 -3.89 21.58 18.03
C VAL A 123 -5.30 21.12 18.43
N ILE A 124 -6.08 22.01 19.07
CA ILE A 124 -7.48 21.70 19.45
C ILE A 124 -8.33 21.46 18.20
N GLY A 125 -8.20 22.30 17.18
CA GLY A 125 -8.93 22.12 15.93
C GLY A 125 -8.54 20.84 15.18
N GLN A 126 -7.26 20.45 15.20
CA GLN A 126 -6.77 19.21 14.60
C GLN A 126 -7.23 17.96 15.37
N ALA A 127 -7.41 18.05 16.72
CA ALA A 127 -7.87 16.94 17.54
C ALA A 127 -9.20 16.34 17.03
N ILE A 128 -10.10 17.18 16.51
CA ILE A 128 -11.39 16.79 15.91
C ILE A 128 -11.18 15.87 14.69
N GLY A 129 -10.09 16.07 13.96
CA GLY A 129 -9.75 15.32 12.74
C GLY A 129 -9.03 13.99 12.98
N VAL A 130 -8.50 13.72 14.19
CA VAL A 130 -7.67 12.53 14.45
C VAL A 130 -8.47 11.23 14.27
N ILE A 131 -9.67 11.15 14.84
CA ILE A 131 -10.53 9.95 14.75
C ILE A 131 -10.86 9.62 13.29
N PRO A 132 -11.45 10.55 12.49
CA PRO A 132 -11.79 10.24 11.11
C PRO A 132 -10.56 10.05 10.21
N LEU A 133 -9.42 10.64 10.52
CA LEU A 133 -8.16 10.39 9.82
C LEU A 133 -7.74 8.93 9.97
N MET A 134 -7.66 8.45 11.20
CA MET A 134 -7.20 7.09 11.48
C MET A 134 -8.20 6.05 10.97
N LEU A 135 -9.48 6.15 11.33
CA LEU A 135 -10.52 5.22 10.88
C LEU A 135 -10.73 5.29 9.36
N GLY A 136 -10.77 6.47 8.76
CA GLY A 136 -10.92 6.64 7.32
C GLY A 136 -9.76 6.04 6.52
N SER A 137 -8.55 6.10 7.06
CA SER A 137 -7.37 5.45 6.45
C SER A 137 -7.48 3.93 6.45
N GLN A 138 -8.01 3.33 7.53
CA GLN A 138 -8.27 1.89 7.61
C GLN A 138 -9.35 1.49 6.60
N LEU A 139 -10.50 2.19 6.59
CA LEU A 139 -11.58 1.91 5.64
C LEU A 139 -11.09 1.99 4.18
N SER A 140 -10.24 2.96 3.88
CA SER A 140 -9.61 3.10 2.55
C SER A 140 -8.80 1.86 2.15
N ALA A 141 -8.01 1.34 3.09
CA ALA A 141 -7.20 0.15 2.87
C ALA A 141 -8.07 -1.09 2.61
N PHE A 142 -9.10 -1.31 3.43
CA PHE A 142 -10.04 -2.42 3.26
C PHE A 142 -10.89 -2.31 2.00
N LEU A 143 -11.37 -1.11 1.62
CA LEU A 143 -12.04 -0.88 0.34
C LEU A 143 -11.15 -1.19 -0.85
N SER A 144 -9.86 -0.94 -0.72
CA SER A 144 -8.88 -1.25 -1.78
C SER A 144 -8.67 -2.76 -1.91
N LEU A 145 -8.62 -3.51 -0.80
CA LEU A 145 -8.56 -4.97 -0.80
C LEU A 145 -9.81 -5.59 -1.43
N ASP A 146 -10.99 -5.02 -1.15
CA ASP A 146 -12.27 -5.47 -1.70
C ASP A 146 -12.61 -4.88 -3.09
N ASN A 147 -11.62 -4.35 -3.80
CA ASN A 147 -11.78 -3.75 -5.13
C ASN A 147 -12.83 -2.62 -5.21
N LYS A 148 -13.11 -1.94 -4.10
CA LYS A 148 -14.07 -0.83 -4.02
C LYS A 148 -13.38 0.54 -3.95
N GLY A 149 -12.14 0.64 -4.41
CA GLY A 149 -11.30 1.85 -4.40
C GLY A 149 -11.95 3.10 -5.02
N LYS A 150 -12.92 2.94 -5.92
CA LYS A 150 -13.71 4.07 -6.47
C LYS A 150 -14.40 4.88 -5.37
N ARG A 151 -14.85 4.26 -4.28
CA ARG A 151 -15.47 4.97 -3.14
C ARG A 151 -14.45 5.80 -2.39
N THR A 152 -13.26 5.26 -2.18
CA THR A 152 -12.15 6.00 -1.56
C THR A 152 -11.72 7.19 -2.42
N THR A 153 -11.67 6.99 -3.74
CA THR A 153 -11.40 8.09 -4.69
C THR A 153 -12.44 9.21 -4.57
N LEU A 154 -13.74 8.87 -4.56
CA LEU A 154 -14.81 9.85 -4.37
C LEU A 154 -14.67 10.57 -3.01
N ALA A 155 -14.42 9.83 -1.94
CA ALA A 155 -14.23 10.39 -0.60
C ALA A 155 -13.05 11.36 -0.58
N SER A 156 -11.95 11.05 -1.26
CA SER A 156 -10.76 11.90 -1.37
C SER A 156 -11.03 13.19 -2.14
N PHE A 157 -11.76 13.14 -3.25
CA PHE A 157 -12.16 14.34 -3.98
C PHE A 157 -13.06 15.23 -3.15
N LEU A 158 -14.06 14.65 -2.48
CA LEU A 158 -14.95 15.41 -1.60
C LEU A 158 -14.16 16.03 -0.43
N TYR A 159 -13.19 15.31 0.14
CA TYR A 159 -12.30 15.83 1.16
C TYR A 159 -11.55 17.08 0.69
N ILE A 160 -10.92 17.03 -0.50
CA ILE A 160 -10.18 18.17 -1.06
C ILE A 160 -11.10 19.38 -1.27
N ILE A 161 -12.27 19.15 -1.87
CA ILE A 161 -13.25 20.22 -2.14
C ILE A 161 -13.74 20.84 -0.84
N VAL A 162 -14.15 20.02 0.13
CA VAL A 162 -14.66 20.50 1.42
C VAL A 162 -13.57 21.25 2.18
N ASN A 163 -12.33 20.71 2.21
CA ASN A 163 -11.20 21.38 2.84
C ASN A 163 -10.94 22.76 2.22
N PHE A 164 -10.96 22.87 0.89
CA PHE A 164 -10.77 24.15 0.21
C PHE A 164 -11.89 25.16 0.54
N LEU A 165 -13.15 24.74 0.43
CA LEU A 165 -14.31 25.59 0.70
C LEU A 165 -14.36 26.05 2.15
N LEU A 166 -14.06 25.15 3.10
CA LEU A 166 -14.06 25.48 4.51
C LEU A 166 -12.86 26.36 4.90
N ASN A 167 -11.68 26.18 4.29
CA ASN A 167 -10.58 27.13 4.48
C ASN A 167 -10.98 28.53 3.99
N TYR A 168 -11.60 28.64 2.81
CA TYR A 168 -12.10 29.93 2.33
C TYR A 168 -13.13 30.54 3.30
N LEU A 169 -14.08 29.73 3.78
CA LEU A 169 -15.11 30.21 4.71
C LEU A 169 -14.54 30.60 6.08
N PHE A 170 -13.79 29.69 6.72
CA PHE A 170 -13.34 29.88 8.10
C PHE A 170 -12.17 30.86 8.20
N VAL A 171 -11.24 30.80 7.27
CA VAL A 171 -10.05 31.65 7.28
C VAL A 171 -10.29 32.95 6.50
N GLY A 172 -10.86 32.85 5.28
CA GLY A 172 -11.05 34.00 4.41
C GLY A 172 -12.22 34.89 4.80
N VAL A 173 -13.38 34.32 5.15
CA VAL A 173 -14.60 35.07 5.44
C VAL A 173 -14.79 35.30 6.95
N MET A 174 -14.67 34.27 7.77
CA MET A 174 -14.93 34.32 9.22
C MET A 174 -13.72 34.82 10.04
N GLY A 175 -12.52 34.82 9.47
CA GLY A 175 -11.31 35.31 10.14
C GLY A 175 -10.87 34.45 11.35
N LEU A 176 -11.21 33.14 11.38
CA LEU A 176 -10.89 32.24 12.50
C LEU A 176 -9.40 31.89 12.62
N GLN A 177 -8.55 32.48 11.81
CA GLN A 177 -7.08 32.37 11.85
C GLN A 177 -6.62 30.87 11.98
N ALA A 178 -5.74 30.56 12.94
CA ALA A 178 -5.20 29.23 13.14
C ALA A 178 -6.27 28.16 13.44
N MET A 179 -7.34 28.51 14.13
CA MET A 179 -8.45 27.58 14.39
C MET A 179 -9.18 27.20 13.09
N GLY A 180 -9.41 28.17 12.19
CA GLY A 180 -10.02 27.92 10.88
C GLY A 180 -9.17 27.00 10.01
N LEU A 181 -7.84 27.22 9.99
CA LEU A 181 -6.88 26.38 9.28
C LEU A 181 -6.87 24.93 9.79
N ALA A 182 -7.20 24.69 11.06
CA ALA A 182 -7.26 23.35 11.65
C ALA A 182 -8.64 22.69 11.47
N LEU A 183 -9.73 23.44 11.61
CA LEU A 183 -11.09 22.92 11.48
C LEU A 183 -11.43 22.50 10.06
N ALA A 184 -10.97 23.24 9.05
CA ALA A 184 -11.27 22.94 7.66
C ALA A 184 -10.83 21.53 7.24
N PRO A 185 -9.56 21.11 7.37
CA PRO A 185 -9.16 19.75 7.08
C PRO A 185 -9.80 18.72 8.02
N SER A 186 -10.03 19.05 9.31
CA SER A 186 -10.64 18.14 10.28
C SER A 186 -12.08 17.77 9.90
N ILE A 187 -12.90 18.74 9.50
CA ILE A 187 -14.27 18.48 9.01
C ILE A 187 -14.23 17.74 7.67
N GLY A 188 -13.30 18.10 6.80
CA GLY A 188 -13.07 17.38 5.55
C GLY A 188 -12.76 15.89 5.78
N LEU A 189 -11.97 15.54 6.81
CA LEU A 189 -11.68 14.16 7.19
C LEU A 189 -12.93 13.41 7.69
N TRP A 190 -13.88 14.09 8.35
CA TRP A 190 -15.18 13.49 8.68
C TRP A 190 -15.97 13.15 7.41
N VAL A 191 -15.96 14.03 6.42
CA VAL A 191 -16.59 13.74 5.11
C VAL A 191 -15.90 12.53 4.45
N TYR A 192 -14.56 12.49 4.47
CA TYR A 192 -13.78 11.37 3.96
C TYR A 192 -14.17 10.04 4.61
N PHE A 193 -14.28 10.00 5.94
CA PHE A 193 -14.70 8.81 6.70
C PHE A 193 -16.17 8.43 6.39
N LEU A 194 -17.10 9.41 6.48
CA LEU A 194 -18.53 9.17 6.33
C LEU A 194 -18.95 8.70 4.93
N VAL A 195 -18.24 9.05 3.88
CA VAL A 195 -18.48 8.55 2.51
C VAL A 195 -18.11 7.07 2.38
N GLN A 196 -17.11 6.62 3.13
CA GLN A 196 -16.62 5.24 3.07
C GLN A 196 -17.38 4.29 4.02
N ALA A 197 -17.70 4.73 5.23
CA ALA A 197 -18.29 3.93 6.30
C ALA A 197 -19.59 3.18 5.92
N PRO A 198 -20.55 3.74 5.14
CA PRO A 198 -21.80 3.06 4.79
C PRO A 198 -21.63 1.76 4.00
N TYR A 199 -20.46 1.55 3.38
CA TYR A 199 -20.18 0.29 2.69
C TYR A 199 -20.12 -0.88 3.68
N PHE A 200 -19.45 -0.68 4.81
CA PHE A 200 -19.19 -1.70 5.83
C PHE A 200 -20.36 -1.91 6.81
N LEU A 201 -21.39 -1.07 6.72
CA LEU A 201 -22.63 -1.25 7.48
C LEU A 201 -23.62 -2.21 6.78
N LYS A 202 -23.35 -2.57 5.52
CA LYS A 202 -24.21 -3.48 4.75
C LYS A 202 -23.85 -4.93 5.07
N ALA A 203 -24.84 -5.74 5.44
CA ALA A 203 -24.67 -7.17 5.70
C ALA A 203 -24.15 -7.97 4.49
N ALA A 204 -24.32 -7.46 3.27
CA ALA A 204 -23.81 -8.07 2.03
C ALA A 204 -22.30 -7.83 1.81
N SER A 205 -21.62 -7.02 2.63
CA SER A 205 -20.16 -6.84 2.56
C SER A 205 -19.46 -8.03 3.18
N PRO A 206 -18.42 -8.59 2.54
CA PRO A 206 -17.57 -9.64 3.13
C PRO A 206 -16.86 -9.17 4.41
N MET A 207 -16.71 -7.86 4.57
CA MET A 207 -16.18 -7.18 5.74
C MET A 207 -17.28 -6.28 6.28
N HIS A 208 -17.91 -6.67 7.37
CA HIS A 208 -18.92 -5.84 8.03
C HIS A 208 -18.59 -5.66 9.50
N PHE A 209 -19.05 -4.56 10.07
CA PHE A 209 -18.76 -4.23 11.45
C PHE A 209 -19.52 -5.18 12.41
N ALA A 210 -18.79 -6.05 13.11
CA ALA A 210 -19.33 -6.96 14.11
C ALA A 210 -18.48 -6.89 15.39
N ILE A 211 -19.12 -6.61 16.52
CA ILE A 211 -18.44 -6.51 17.82
C ILE A 211 -18.33 -7.89 18.50
N LYS A 212 -19.22 -8.84 18.16
CA LYS A 212 -19.27 -10.16 18.78
C LYS A 212 -18.29 -11.13 18.10
N GLY A 213 -17.55 -11.89 18.90
CA GLY A 213 -16.71 -12.98 18.42
C GLY A 213 -15.33 -12.55 17.91
N ILE A 214 -14.83 -11.37 18.30
CA ILE A 214 -13.50 -10.89 17.93
C ILE A 214 -12.43 -11.71 18.66
N ASP A 215 -11.53 -12.31 17.89
CA ASP A 215 -10.32 -12.94 18.42
C ASP A 215 -9.20 -11.90 18.60
N TRP A 216 -8.98 -11.50 19.84
CA TRP A 216 -7.96 -10.53 20.21
C TRP A 216 -6.53 -11.03 20.08
N HIS A 217 -6.29 -12.33 19.93
CA HIS A 217 -4.94 -12.88 19.80
C HIS A 217 -4.23 -12.38 18.53
N GLU A 218 -4.99 -12.06 17.47
CA GLU A 218 -4.42 -11.47 16.27
C GLU A 218 -3.96 -10.01 16.43
N SER A 219 -4.37 -9.31 17.49
CA SER A 219 -3.97 -7.90 17.70
C SER A 219 -2.46 -7.74 17.81
N ALA A 220 -1.81 -8.62 18.57
CA ALA A 220 -0.35 -8.62 18.70
C ALA A 220 0.35 -8.86 17.35
N ARG A 221 -0.23 -9.70 16.50
CA ARG A 221 0.29 -9.98 15.15
C ARG A 221 0.17 -8.76 14.25
N ILE A 222 -1.00 -8.10 14.21
CA ILE A 222 -1.23 -6.87 13.43
C ILE A 222 -0.23 -5.80 13.85
N LEU A 223 -0.10 -5.54 15.15
CA LEU A 223 0.84 -4.54 15.66
C LEU A 223 2.29 -4.89 15.33
N LYS A 224 2.73 -6.14 15.55
CA LYS A 224 4.10 -6.60 15.27
C LYS A 224 4.47 -6.44 13.78
N ILE A 225 3.56 -6.78 12.88
CA ILE A 225 3.77 -6.65 11.42
C ILE A 225 3.79 -5.17 11.02
N GLY A 226 3.00 -4.32 11.67
CA GLY A 226 2.90 -2.90 11.37
C GLY A 226 4.02 -2.02 11.95
N VAL A 227 4.64 -2.42 13.09
CA VAL A 227 5.69 -1.65 13.78
C VAL A 227 6.82 -1.14 12.87
N PRO A 228 7.34 -1.91 11.90
CA PRO A 228 8.39 -1.39 11.00
C PRO A 228 7.97 -0.14 10.23
N GLY A 229 6.69 -0.02 9.86
CA GLY A 229 6.17 1.17 9.18
C GLY A 229 6.17 2.42 10.09
N ALA A 230 5.83 2.26 11.37
CA ALA A 230 5.89 3.35 12.35
C ALA A 230 7.34 3.79 12.62
N ILE A 231 8.23 2.83 12.89
CA ILE A 231 9.65 3.10 13.17
C ILE A 231 10.31 3.80 11.97
N GLY A 232 9.98 3.42 10.74
CA GLY A 232 10.47 4.08 9.54
C GLY A 232 10.14 5.58 9.50
N ASN A 233 8.92 5.96 9.91
CA ASN A 233 8.53 7.38 10.02
C ASN A 233 9.31 8.12 11.12
N VAL A 234 9.57 7.47 12.25
CA VAL A 234 10.40 8.05 13.33
C VAL A 234 11.83 8.25 12.86
N TYR A 235 12.44 7.28 12.19
CA TYR A 235 13.78 7.43 11.62
C TYR A 235 13.84 8.57 10.60
N ASN A 236 12.85 8.71 9.74
CA ASN A 236 12.76 9.83 8.80
C ASN A 236 12.67 11.20 9.50
N ALA A 237 11.93 11.31 10.61
CA ALA A 237 11.83 12.54 11.40
C ALA A 237 13.18 12.89 12.04
N ILE A 238 13.85 11.94 12.69
CA ILE A 238 15.17 12.12 13.30
C ILE A 238 16.21 12.52 12.23
N ARG A 239 16.20 11.81 11.09
CA ARG A 239 17.04 12.15 9.93
C ARG A 239 16.83 13.58 9.48
N GLY A 240 15.56 14.01 9.36
CA GLY A 240 15.22 15.38 8.96
C GLY A 240 15.82 16.43 9.89
N VAL A 241 15.74 16.24 11.21
CA VAL A 241 16.34 17.14 12.21
C VAL A 241 17.86 17.20 12.05
N ILE A 242 18.54 16.05 11.96
CA ILE A 242 20.00 15.99 11.86
C ILE A 242 20.48 16.62 10.54
N VAL A 243 19.86 16.27 9.41
CA VAL A 243 20.24 16.80 8.09
C VAL A 243 20.02 18.31 8.02
N ASN A 244 18.88 18.82 8.54
CA ASN A 244 18.65 20.25 8.60
C ASN A 244 19.67 20.97 9.49
N SER A 245 20.07 20.38 10.63
CA SER A 245 21.13 20.94 11.48
C SER A 245 22.47 20.99 10.76
N LEU A 246 22.82 19.94 10.01
CA LEU A 246 24.04 19.92 9.18
C LEU A 246 23.99 21.01 8.10
N ILE A 247 22.87 21.14 7.38
CA ILE A 247 22.71 22.18 6.34
C ILE A 247 22.86 23.56 6.97
N LEU A 248 22.19 23.80 8.11
CA LEU A 248 22.25 25.10 8.79
C LEU A 248 23.69 25.45 9.22
N THR A 249 24.43 24.48 9.73
CA THR A 249 25.80 24.68 10.22
C THR A 249 26.79 24.94 9.10
N TYR A 250 26.71 24.21 7.97
CA TYR A 250 27.73 24.27 6.91
C TYR A 250 27.36 25.17 5.74
N VAL A 251 26.06 25.39 5.46
CA VAL A 251 25.55 26.15 4.29
C VAL A 251 24.75 27.36 4.71
N GLY A 252 24.15 27.33 5.89
CA GLY A 252 23.31 28.40 6.41
C GLY A 252 21.84 28.32 5.97
N ALA A 253 21.07 29.38 6.28
CA ALA A 253 19.64 29.45 6.00
C ALA A 253 19.29 29.34 4.50
N VAL A 254 20.18 29.84 3.64
CA VAL A 254 20.07 29.76 2.18
C VAL A 254 20.00 28.29 1.71
N GLY A 255 20.84 27.43 2.28
CA GLY A 255 20.82 26.00 1.99
C GLY A 255 19.54 25.30 2.42
N ILE A 256 19.01 25.67 3.60
CA ILE A 256 17.71 25.12 4.07
C ILE A 256 16.59 25.56 3.15
N SER A 257 16.57 26.81 2.71
CA SER A 257 15.54 27.32 1.78
C SER A 257 15.55 26.55 0.46
N ALA A 258 16.73 26.31 -0.13
CA ALA A 258 16.88 25.52 -1.34
C ALA A 258 16.43 24.06 -1.14
N PHE A 259 16.87 23.42 -0.07
CA PHE A 259 16.52 22.03 0.26
C PHE A 259 15.01 21.87 0.47
N THR A 260 14.38 22.81 1.18
CA THR A 260 12.95 22.81 1.45
C THR A 260 12.13 23.00 0.17
N ALA A 261 12.51 23.94 -0.70
CA ALA A 261 11.81 24.18 -1.97
C ALA A 261 11.83 22.93 -2.86
N VAL A 262 13.00 22.28 -2.99
CA VAL A 262 13.16 21.07 -3.78
C VAL A 262 12.34 19.91 -3.20
N ASN A 263 12.42 19.66 -1.88
CA ASN A 263 11.65 18.58 -1.24
C ASN A 263 10.14 18.81 -1.29
N SER A 264 9.68 20.05 -1.14
CA SER A 264 8.25 20.38 -1.25
C SER A 264 7.70 20.03 -2.63
N PHE A 265 8.42 20.36 -3.69
CA PHE A 265 8.04 19.96 -5.05
C PHE A 265 8.09 18.45 -5.27
N LEU A 266 9.20 17.81 -4.85
CA LEU A 266 9.37 16.36 -5.01
C LEU A 266 8.36 15.55 -4.21
N SER A 267 7.76 16.11 -3.15
CA SER A 267 6.74 15.42 -2.35
C SER A 267 5.54 14.96 -3.18
N LEU A 268 5.18 15.69 -4.24
CA LEU A 268 4.12 15.31 -5.18
C LEU A 268 4.50 14.03 -5.95
N PHE A 269 5.74 13.91 -6.35
CA PHE A 269 6.24 12.75 -7.11
C PHE A 269 6.46 11.52 -6.22
N TRP A 270 6.72 11.72 -4.91
CA TRP A 270 6.79 10.63 -3.93
C TRP A 270 5.46 9.90 -3.73
N ALA A 271 4.34 10.49 -4.13
CA ALA A 271 3.05 9.81 -4.16
C ALA A 271 3.04 8.59 -5.12
N ILE A 272 3.86 8.63 -6.18
CA ILE A 272 3.94 7.52 -7.16
C ILE A 272 4.58 6.27 -6.53
N PRO A 273 5.81 6.32 -5.97
CA PRO A 273 6.36 5.19 -5.21
C PRO A 273 5.47 4.74 -4.05
N GLY A 274 4.83 5.70 -3.35
CA GLY A 274 3.88 5.40 -2.29
C GLY A 274 2.69 4.56 -2.75
N GLY A 275 2.07 4.94 -3.87
CA GLY A 275 0.99 4.17 -4.50
C GLY A 275 1.45 2.79 -4.98
N MET A 276 2.63 2.71 -5.58
CA MET A 276 3.25 1.44 -6.01
C MET A 276 3.45 0.49 -4.81
N LEU A 277 3.94 1.00 -3.69
CA LEU A 277 4.14 0.22 -2.46
C LEU A 277 2.82 -0.35 -1.93
N VAL A 278 1.75 0.46 -1.89
CA VAL A 278 0.45 0.01 -1.37
C VAL A 278 -0.12 -1.12 -2.24
N VAL A 279 -0.08 -0.98 -3.56
CA VAL A 279 -0.52 -2.04 -4.48
C VAL A 279 0.30 -3.30 -4.30
N SER A 280 1.62 -3.17 -4.23
CA SER A 280 2.53 -4.32 -4.05
C SER A 280 2.29 -5.03 -2.72
N ARG A 281 2.05 -4.28 -1.64
CA ARG A 281 1.74 -4.85 -0.32
C ARG A 281 0.47 -5.70 -0.35
N MET A 282 -0.58 -5.20 -0.98
CA MET A 282 -1.84 -5.94 -1.13
C MET A 282 -1.64 -7.23 -1.94
N MET A 283 -0.95 -7.14 -3.07
CA MET A 283 -0.73 -8.30 -3.94
C MET A 283 0.22 -9.32 -3.31
N MET A 284 1.30 -8.89 -2.66
CA MET A 284 2.25 -9.80 -2.00
C MET A 284 1.60 -10.50 -0.80
N SER A 285 0.78 -9.80 0.01
CA SER A 285 0.11 -10.41 1.16
C SER A 285 -0.88 -11.50 0.73
N VAL A 286 -1.67 -11.25 -0.33
CA VAL A 286 -2.55 -12.26 -0.93
C VAL A 286 -1.75 -13.44 -1.48
N SER A 287 -0.65 -13.18 -2.22
CA SER A 287 0.18 -14.23 -2.80
C SER A 287 0.86 -15.09 -1.72
N VAL A 288 1.23 -14.50 -0.59
CA VAL A 288 1.77 -15.23 0.57
C VAL A 288 0.68 -16.10 1.21
N GLY A 289 -0.54 -15.57 1.35
CA GLY A 289 -1.68 -16.32 1.89
C GLY A 289 -2.07 -17.52 1.02
N ASP A 290 -2.09 -17.34 -0.30
CA ASP A 290 -2.37 -18.38 -1.31
C ASP A 290 -1.16 -19.30 -1.59
N GLU A 291 -0.01 -19.05 -0.96
CA GLU A 291 1.27 -19.73 -1.24
C GLU A 291 1.62 -19.73 -2.74
N ASP A 292 1.26 -18.66 -3.44
CA ASP A 292 1.49 -18.50 -4.88
C ASP A 292 2.87 -17.88 -5.14
N ARG A 293 3.89 -18.73 -5.25
CA ARG A 293 5.28 -18.34 -5.53
C ARG A 293 5.41 -17.53 -6.82
N LYS A 294 4.64 -17.90 -7.86
CA LYS A 294 4.71 -17.23 -9.17
C LYS A 294 4.18 -15.80 -9.07
N SER A 295 2.95 -15.63 -8.56
CA SER A 295 2.37 -14.28 -8.38
C SER A 295 3.23 -13.40 -7.48
N LEU A 296 3.78 -13.95 -6.39
CA LEU A 296 4.69 -13.25 -5.50
C LEU A 296 5.95 -12.73 -6.23
N THR A 297 6.60 -13.60 -7.03
CA THR A 297 7.79 -13.23 -7.78
C THR A 297 7.48 -12.28 -8.94
N ASP A 298 6.32 -12.40 -9.59
CA ASP A 298 5.89 -11.52 -10.67
C ASP A 298 5.59 -10.10 -10.19
N VAL A 299 5.06 -9.92 -8.97
CA VAL A 299 4.92 -8.60 -8.34
C VAL A 299 6.30 -7.95 -8.15
N MET A 300 7.27 -8.68 -7.59
CA MET A 300 8.63 -8.16 -7.44
C MET A 300 9.30 -7.89 -8.78
N ARG A 301 9.13 -8.77 -9.77
CA ARG A 301 9.64 -8.55 -11.13
C ARG A 301 9.07 -7.28 -11.74
N THR A 302 7.75 -7.04 -11.59
CA THR A 302 7.12 -5.81 -12.07
C THR A 302 7.70 -4.58 -11.39
N ALA A 303 7.97 -4.63 -10.08
CA ALA A 303 8.60 -3.54 -9.36
C ALA A 303 10.00 -3.23 -9.90
N LEU A 304 10.83 -4.25 -10.10
CA LEU A 304 12.22 -4.08 -10.52
C LEU A 304 12.35 -3.68 -12.00
N PHE A 305 11.54 -4.27 -12.89
CA PHE A 305 11.71 -4.11 -14.35
C PHE A 305 10.73 -3.12 -15.00
N ASN A 306 9.64 -2.72 -14.32
CA ASN A 306 8.69 -1.75 -14.86
C ASN A 306 8.68 -0.46 -14.01
N PHE A 307 8.64 -0.55 -12.68
CA PHE A 307 8.52 0.65 -11.84
C PHE A 307 9.84 1.42 -11.72
N ILE A 308 10.99 0.72 -11.62
CA ILE A 308 12.30 1.40 -11.57
C ILE A 308 12.55 2.20 -12.85
N PRO A 309 12.40 1.64 -14.08
CA PRO A 309 12.55 2.42 -15.32
C PRO A 309 11.56 3.58 -15.42
N LEU A 310 10.31 3.40 -15.00
CA LEU A 310 9.33 4.49 -14.96
C LEU A 310 9.77 5.63 -14.05
N MET A 311 10.22 5.31 -12.83
CA MET A 311 10.70 6.32 -11.89
C MET A 311 12.01 6.96 -12.36
N LEU A 312 12.87 6.22 -13.05
CA LEU A 312 14.07 6.77 -13.68
C LEU A 312 13.72 7.78 -14.79
N ALA A 313 12.74 7.45 -15.62
CA ALA A 313 12.26 8.37 -16.66
C ALA A 313 11.69 9.67 -16.06
N ILE A 314 10.93 9.57 -14.95
CA ILE A 314 10.42 10.73 -14.23
C ILE A 314 11.57 11.53 -13.60
N ALA A 315 12.56 10.89 -13.00
CA ALA A 315 13.74 11.55 -12.43
C ALA A 315 14.53 12.31 -13.50
N VAL A 316 14.73 11.71 -14.66
CA VAL A 316 15.39 12.36 -15.80
C VAL A 316 14.55 13.55 -16.32
N ALA A 317 13.23 13.42 -16.40
CA ALA A 317 12.36 14.52 -16.78
C ALA A 317 12.50 15.71 -15.79
N ILE A 318 12.45 15.44 -14.47
CA ILE A 318 12.65 16.48 -13.45
C ILE A 318 14.03 17.12 -13.58
N MET A 319 15.08 16.33 -13.82
CA MET A 319 16.44 16.82 -14.05
C MET A 319 16.54 17.77 -15.25
N VAL A 320 15.91 17.42 -16.38
CA VAL A 320 15.88 18.25 -17.59
C VAL A 320 15.15 19.58 -17.35
N PHE A 321 14.02 19.52 -16.62
CA PHE A 321 13.21 20.69 -16.30
C PHE A 321 13.65 21.40 -15.01
N ALA A 322 14.83 21.12 -14.45
CA ALA A 322 15.31 21.67 -13.18
C ALA A 322 15.27 23.21 -13.12
N GLN A 323 15.70 23.90 -14.20
CA GLN A 323 15.68 25.37 -14.25
C GLN A 323 14.24 25.95 -14.29
N PRO A 324 13.33 25.51 -15.17
CA PRO A 324 11.93 25.94 -15.12
C PRO A 324 11.26 25.68 -13.76
N LEU A 325 11.52 24.53 -13.15
CA LEU A 325 10.97 24.20 -11.84
C LEU A 325 11.49 25.10 -10.74
N THR A 326 12.78 25.43 -10.77
CA THR A 326 13.37 26.37 -9.81
C THR A 326 12.74 27.75 -9.93
N ARG A 327 12.43 28.21 -11.14
CA ARG A 327 11.80 29.53 -11.38
C ARG A 327 10.41 29.68 -10.74
N LEU A 328 9.75 28.57 -10.41
CA LEU A 328 8.47 28.62 -9.67
C LEU A 328 8.64 29.14 -8.24
N TYR A 329 9.82 28.94 -7.64
CA TYR A 329 10.14 29.37 -6.28
C TYR A 329 11.03 30.60 -6.24
N TYR A 330 12.06 30.64 -7.11
CA TYR A 330 13.09 31.68 -7.16
C TYR A 330 13.25 32.18 -8.58
N ARG A 331 12.96 33.45 -8.81
CA ARG A 331 12.97 34.05 -10.17
C ARG A 331 14.33 34.57 -10.59
N ASP A 332 15.15 35.03 -9.63
CA ASP A 332 16.46 35.60 -9.89
C ASP A 332 17.56 34.55 -9.94
N PRO A 333 18.17 34.30 -11.13
CA PRO A 333 19.28 33.36 -11.27
C PRO A 333 20.55 33.77 -10.54
N SER A 334 20.70 35.06 -10.14
CA SER A 334 21.86 35.54 -9.40
C SER A 334 21.79 35.22 -7.91
N ASP A 335 20.60 34.87 -7.40
CA ASP A 335 20.44 34.44 -6.01
C ASP A 335 21.10 33.07 -5.77
N PRO A 336 21.97 32.93 -4.76
CA PRO A 336 22.59 31.66 -4.41
C PRO A 336 21.58 30.52 -4.22
N VAL A 337 20.36 30.80 -3.70
CA VAL A 337 19.30 29.80 -3.52
C VAL A 337 18.88 29.18 -4.85
N TYR A 338 18.89 29.97 -5.94
CA TYR A 338 18.49 29.49 -7.27
C TYR A 338 19.38 28.34 -7.75
N MET A 339 20.71 28.56 -7.76
CA MET A 339 21.64 27.52 -8.23
C MET A 339 21.64 26.29 -7.31
N MET A 340 21.53 26.46 -6.00
CA MET A 340 21.39 25.37 -5.04
C MET A 340 20.11 24.54 -5.31
N SER A 341 19.01 25.18 -5.63
CA SER A 341 17.74 24.52 -5.97
C SER A 341 17.83 23.77 -7.30
N VAL A 342 18.45 24.37 -8.34
CA VAL A 342 18.69 23.72 -9.64
C VAL A 342 19.49 22.42 -9.44
N MET A 343 20.56 22.46 -8.64
CA MET A 343 21.34 21.25 -8.32
C MET A 343 20.50 20.21 -7.56
N GLY A 344 19.64 20.66 -6.65
CA GLY A 344 18.71 19.78 -5.95
C GLY A 344 17.76 19.05 -6.92
N PHE A 345 17.12 19.75 -7.86
CA PHE A 345 16.26 19.14 -8.87
C PHE A 345 17.02 18.24 -9.86
N ARG A 346 18.33 18.46 -10.05
CA ARG A 346 19.13 17.60 -10.92
C ARG A 346 19.59 16.31 -10.26
N ILE A 347 19.76 16.28 -8.94
CA ILE A 347 20.38 15.15 -8.22
C ILE A 347 19.34 14.36 -7.42
N LEU A 348 18.53 15.01 -6.58
CA LEU A 348 17.62 14.36 -5.63
C LEU A 348 16.61 13.40 -6.27
N PRO A 349 16.03 13.66 -7.46
CA PRO A 349 15.05 12.75 -8.06
C PRO A 349 15.57 11.32 -8.26
N PHE A 350 16.89 11.15 -8.40
CA PHE A 350 17.50 9.82 -8.60
C PHE A 350 17.43 8.90 -7.37
N CYS A 351 17.06 9.41 -6.18
CA CYS A 351 16.75 8.54 -5.04
C CYS A 351 15.42 7.79 -5.22
N MET A 352 14.48 8.28 -6.04
CA MET A 352 13.15 7.66 -6.21
C MET A 352 13.19 6.26 -6.86
N PRO A 353 13.93 6.00 -7.95
CA PRO A 353 14.07 4.66 -8.50
C PRO A 353 14.64 3.65 -7.48
N LEU A 354 15.61 4.08 -6.67
CA LEU A 354 16.24 3.25 -5.64
C LEU A 354 15.26 2.94 -4.48
N ALA A 355 14.39 3.89 -4.14
CA ALA A 355 13.35 3.70 -3.14
C ALA A 355 12.34 2.61 -3.51
N ILE A 356 12.14 2.31 -4.80
CA ILE A 356 11.30 1.19 -5.24
C ILE A 356 11.88 -0.14 -4.71
N ILE A 357 13.19 -0.34 -4.77
CA ILE A 357 13.85 -1.56 -4.30
C ILE A 357 13.59 -1.73 -2.80
N ILE A 358 13.90 -0.69 -2.02
CA ILE A 358 13.74 -0.70 -0.57
C ILE A 358 12.30 -1.01 -0.17
N SER A 359 11.36 -0.28 -0.75
CA SER A 359 9.94 -0.38 -0.41
C SER A 359 9.39 -1.78 -0.68
N HIS A 360 9.73 -2.38 -1.83
CA HIS A 360 9.19 -3.67 -2.23
C HIS A 360 9.84 -4.83 -1.47
N PHE A 361 11.14 -4.76 -1.17
CA PHE A 361 11.79 -5.77 -0.32
C PHE A 361 11.32 -5.67 1.13
N SER A 362 11.17 -4.46 1.67
CA SER A 362 10.57 -4.28 3.00
C SER A 362 9.16 -4.87 3.06
N CYS A 363 8.35 -4.63 2.04
CA CYS A 363 7.01 -5.19 1.94
C CYS A 363 7.01 -6.72 1.91
N TYR A 364 7.86 -7.32 1.07
CA TYR A 364 8.01 -8.78 0.99
C TYR A 364 8.47 -9.38 2.33
N TRP A 365 9.47 -8.78 2.98
CA TRP A 365 9.96 -9.27 4.27
C TRP A 365 8.95 -9.11 5.40
N GLN A 366 8.12 -8.04 5.38
CA GLN A 366 6.98 -7.90 6.30
C GLN A 366 5.97 -9.04 6.12
N THR A 367 5.55 -9.32 4.87
CA THR A 367 4.58 -10.37 4.56
C THR A 367 5.14 -11.77 4.84
N SER A 368 6.46 -11.94 4.76
CA SER A 368 7.17 -13.22 5.04
C SER A 368 7.63 -13.36 6.50
N ASN A 369 7.13 -12.51 7.42
CA ASN A 369 7.48 -12.49 8.85
C ASN A 369 8.99 -12.31 9.14
N ARG A 370 9.75 -11.69 8.24
CA ARG A 370 11.18 -11.41 8.40
C ARG A 370 11.41 -10.03 9.02
N HIS A 371 10.93 -9.84 10.24
CA HIS A 371 10.90 -8.53 10.90
C HIS A 371 12.28 -7.92 11.13
N VAL A 372 13.28 -8.74 11.47
CA VAL A 372 14.66 -8.26 11.72
C VAL A 372 15.23 -7.59 10.47
N GLN A 373 15.08 -8.21 9.30
CA GLN A 373 15.57 -7.66 8.03
C GLN A 373 14.90 -6.33 7.69
N VAL A 374 13.60 -6.22 7.96
CA VAL A 374 12.85 -4.97 7.75
C VAL A 374 13.36 -3.87 8.68
N HIS A 375 13.60 -4.17 9.96
CA HIS A 375 14.11 -3.19 10.92
C HIS A 375 15.52 -2.73 10.56
N VAL A 376 16.42 -3.66 10.19
CA VAL A 376 17.78 -3.32 9.76
C VAL A 376 17.73 -2.43 8.52
N LEU A 377 16.91 -2.78 7.54
CA LEU A 377 16.78 -2.00 6.32
C LEU A 377 16.20 -0.61 6.60
N ALA A 378 15.16 -0.51 7.43
CA ALA A 378 14.56 0.77 7.81
C ALA A 378 15.55 1.66 8.59
N PHE A 379 16.40 1.10 9.45
CA PHE A 379 17.42 1.83 10.20
C PHE A 379 18.52 2.34 9.28
N LEU A 380 19.05 1.47 8.41
CA LEU A 380 20.14 1.83 7.49
C LEU A 380 19.70 2.89 6.49
N ASP A 381 18.55 2.71 5.83
CA ASP A 381 18.04 3.63 4.83
C ASP A 381 17.36 4.86 5.45
N GLY A 382 16.53 4.64 6.46
CA GLY A 382 15.73 5.71 7.06
C GLY A 382 16.55 6.72 7.86
N LEU A 383 17.69 6.33 8.41
CA LEU A 383 18.48 7.18 9.30
C LEU A 383 19.97 7.21 8.95
N VAL A 384 20.65 6.07 9.08
CA VAL A 384 22.12 6.02 9.14
C VAL A 384 22.76 6.47 7.85
N GLY A 385 22.34 5.94 6.72
CA GLY A 385 23.01 6.17 5.45
C GLY A 385 22.99 7.63 5.03
N VAL A 386 21.82 8.28 5.06
CA VAL A 386 21.72 9.71 4.68
C VAL A 386 22.52 10.58 5.63
N VAL A 387 22.45 10.31 6.95
CA VAL A 387 23.17 11.11 7.96
C VAL A 387 24.68 10.97 7.78
N VAL A 388 25.19 9.75 7.66
CA VAL A 388 26.63 9.48 7.50
C VAL A 388 27.16 10.09 6.19
N PHE A 389 26.51 9.82 5.06
CA PHE A 389 26.95 10.38 3.79
C PHE A 389 26.84 11.92 3.76
N SER A 390 25.76 12.50 4.36
CA SER A 390 25.65 13.95 4.45
C SER A 390 26.77 14.56 5.27
N ALA A 391 27.09 14.00 6.43
CA ALA A 391 28.17 14.48 7.29
C ALA A 391 29.55 14.40 6.60
N LEU A 392 29.79 13.34 5.81
CA LEU A 392 31.05 13.17 5.08
C LEU A 392 31.20 14.11 3.88
N LEU A 393 30.09 14.43 3.20
CA LEU A 393 30.13 15.16 1.92
C LEU A 393 29.85 16.66 2.07
N ILE A 394 29.09 17.09 3.09
CA ILE A 394 28.64 18.48 3.22
C ILE A 394 29.80 19.46 3.37
N GLY A 395 30.86 19.08 4.11
CA GLY A 395 32.06 19.94 4.30
C GLY A 395 32.84 20.20 3.01
N LYS A 396 32.75 19.29 2.02
CA LYS A 396 33.48 19.41 0.75
C LYS A 396 32.60 19.95 -0.40
N MET A 397 31.32 19.61 -0.41
CA MET A 397 30.41 19.87 -1.53
C MET A 397 29.25 20.81 -1.16
N GLY A 398 29.19 21.29 0.08
CA GLY A 398 28.07 22.10 0.56
C GLY A 398 26.74 21.34 0.43
N ILE A 399 25.67 22.04 0.01
CA ILE A 399 24.33 21.48 -0.15
C ILE A 399 24.28 20.33 -1.20
N THR A 400 25.12 20.41 -2.23
CA THR A 400 25.22 19.36 -3.26
C THR A 400 25.63 18.03 -2.64
N GLY A 401 26.48 18.06 -1.60
CA GLY A 401 26.86 16.88 -0.83
C GLY A 401 25.66 16.22 -0.14
N VAL A 402 24.70 16.99 0.37
CA VAL A 402 23.49 16.44 0.97
C VAL A 402 22.58 15.80 -0.09
N TYR A 403 22.43 16.43 -1.26
CA TYR A 403 21.68 15.85 -2.37
C TYR A 403 22.29 14.54 -2.83
N THR A 404 23.60 14.50 -3.02
CA THR A 404 24.35 13.29 -3.39
C THR A 404 24.26 12.22 -2.31
N ALA A 405 24.31 12.59 -1.02
CA ALA A 405 24.16 11.69 0.10
C ALA A 405 22.82 10.94 0.08
N ASN A 406 21.72 11.61 -0.27
CA ASN A 406 20.42 10.97 -0.41
C ASN A 406 20.40 9.93 -1.54
N VAL A 407 21.05 10.19 -2.66
CA VAL A 407 21.15 9.23 -3.77
C VAL A 407 22.05 8.05 -3.38
N LEU A 408 23.22 8.30 -2.78
CA LEU A 408 24.14 7.26 -2.32
C LEU A 408 23.50 6.36 -1.27
N ASN A 409 22.69 6.91 -0.36
CA ASN A 409 21.92 6.14 0.60
C ASN A 409 21.05 5.09 -0.08
N GLY A 410 20.43 5.41 -1.21
CA GLY A 410 19.58 4.49 -1.95
C GLY A 410 20.29 3.22 -2.41
N PHE A 411 21.64 3.19 -2.48
CA PHE A 411 22.40 1.99 -2.82
C PHE A 411 22.67 1.07 -1.62
N ILE A 412 22.50 1.54 -0.37
CA ILE A 412 22.71 0.72 0.83
C ILE A 412 21.76 -0.49 0.81
N ALA A 413 20.49 -0.26 0.50
CA ALA A 413 19.49 -1.32 0.49
C ALA A 413 19.76 -2.41 -0.57
N PRO A 414 19.99 -2.10 -1.85
CA PRO A 414 20.39 -3.10 -2.84
C PRO A 414 21.60 -3.92 -2.42
N VAL A 415 22.63 -3.27 -1.83
CA VAL A 415 23.83 -3.96 -1.34
C VAL A 415 23.50 -4.89 -0.18
N PHE A 416 22.71 -4.43 0.80
CA PHE A 416 22.27 -5.26 1.93
C PHE A 416 21.44 -6.46 1.46
N ILE A 417 20.48 -6.24 0.55
CA ILE A 417 19.63 -7.28 -0.01
C ILE A 417 20.47 -8.34 -0.73
N LEU A 418 21.43 -7.89 -1.54
CA LEU A 418 22.32 -8.78 -2.28
C LEU A 418 23.18 -9.64 -1.34
N ILE A 419 23.80 -9.01 -0.34
CA ILE A 419 24.61 -9.71 0.66
C ILE A 419 23.74 -10.75 1.40
N TYR A 420 22.56 -10.34 1.88
CA TYR A 420 21.63 -11.24 2.55
C TYR A 420 21.24 -12.41 1.67
N SER A 421 20.91 -12.16 0.40
CA SER A 421 20.54 -13.18 -0.57
C SER A 421 21.69 -14.16 -0.86
N CYS A 422 22.92 -13.66 -1.00
CA CYS A 422 24.10 -14.50 -1.19
C CYS A 422 24.34 -15.44 0.01
N ILE A 423 24.22 -14.91 1.24
CA ILE A 423 24.34 -15.70 2.47
C ILE A 423 23.25 -16.76 2.56
N TYR A 424 21.99 -16.39 2.29
CA TYR A 424 20.84 -17.27 2.37
C TYR A 424 20.93 -18.43 1.36
N ASN A 425 21.23 -18.12 0.09
CA ASN A 425 21.31 -19.12 -0.98
C ASN A 425 22.66 -19.84 -1.06
N LYS A 426 23.68 -19.41 -0.28
CA LYS A 426 25.08 -19.87 -0.34
C LYS A 426 25.69 -19.73 -1.75
N ARG A 427 25.15 -18.87 -2.57
CA ARG A 427 25.60 -18.54 -3.94
C ARG A 427 25.05 -17.20 -4.39
N PHE A 428 25.59 -16.66 -5.48
CA PHE A 428 25.05 -15.46 -6.10
C PHE A 428 23.65 -15.73 -6.70
N PRO A 429 22.63 -14.88 -6.39
CA PRO A 429 21.27 -15.06 -6.89
C PRO A 429 21.21 -14.84 -8.41
N ARG A 430 20.57 -15.76 -9.13
CA ARG A 430 20.40 -15.69 -10.59
C ARG A 430 18.96 -15.38 -11.01
N LYS A 431 18.00 -15.58 -10.12
CA LYS A 431 16.58 -15.36 -10.33
C LYS A 431 16.01 -14.41 -9.28
N VAL A 432 14.87 -13.81 -9.59
CA VAL A 432 14.20 -12.87 -8.67
C VAL A 432 13.79 -13.55 -7.36
N ASP A 433 13.33 -14.79 -7.41
CA ASP A 433 12.96 -15.55 -6.20
C ASP A 433 14.17 -15.89 -5.32
N GLU A 434 15.35 -16.13 -5.91
CA GLU A 434 16.61 -16.28 -5.19
C GLU A 434 17.05 -14.94 -4.55
N LEU A 435 16.92 -13.83 -5.29
CA LEU A 435 17.21 -12.50 -4.77
C LEU A 435 16.30 -12.14 -3.60
N MET A 436 15.03 -12.50 -3.66
CA MET A 436 14.07 -12.38 -2.56
C MET A 436 14.36 -13.33 -1.41
N SER A 437 15.20 -14.35 -1.62
CA SER A 437 15.44 -15.46 -0.66
C SER A 437 14.15 -16.17 -0.30
N VAL A 438 13.31 -16.48 -1.30
CA VAL A 438 12.06 -17.24 -1.07
C VAL A 438 12.41 -18.67 -0.65
N PRO A 439 11.87 -19.18 0.48
CA PRO A 439 12.14 -20.54 0.93
C PRO A 439 11.83 -21.57 -0.15
N ALA A 440 12.61 -22.66 -0.23
CA ALA A 440 12.40 -23.70 -1.23
C ALA A 440 11.03 -24.38 -1.06
N GLU A 441 10.60 -24.51 0.19
CA GLU A 441 9.33 -25.12 0.60
C GLU A 441 8.13 -24.21 0.40
N PHE A 442 8.34 -22.90 0.13
CA PHE A 442 7.23 -21.97 -0.08
C PHE A 442 6.53 -22.23 -1.41
N GLY A 443 5.24 -22.53 -1.32
CA GLY A 443 4.42 -22.94 -2.46
C GLY A 443 4.79 -24.35 -2.93
N VAL A 444 4.23 -24.74 -4.07
CA VAL A 444 4.52 -26.04 -4.68
C VAL A 444 5.75 -25.91 -5.59
N PRO A 445 6.71 -26.85 -5.54
CA PRO A 445 7.85 -26.87 -6.45
C PRO A 445 7.44 -26.85 -7.93
N VAL A 446 8.32 -26.37 -8.81
CA VAL A 446 8.01 -26.22 -10.25
C VAL A 446 7.57 -27.54 -10.89
N TYR A 447 8.16 -28.67 -10.48
CA TYR A 447 7.78 -29.99 -10.99
C TYR A 447 6.38 -30.47 -10.51
N GLY A 448 5.87 -29.89 -9.42
CA GLY A 448 4.55 -30.22 -8.84
C GLY A 448 3.44 -29.24 -9.24
N ARG A 449 3.69 -28.33 -10.18
CA ARG A 449 2.69 -27.33 -10.58
C ARG A 449 2.73 -27.01 -12.07
N ILE A 450 1.57 -26.58 -12.57
CA ILE A 450 1.40 -25.91 -13.86
C ILE A 450 0.85 -24.52 -13.60
N ASP A 451 1.47 -23.48 -14.17
CA ASP A 451 1.00 -22.11 -14.17
C ASP A 451 0.96 -21.60 -15.61
N ILE A 452 -0.22 -21.46 -16.19
CA ILE A 452 -0.39 -21.06 -17.59
C ILE A 452 -1.44 -19.95 -17.72
N VAL A 453 -1.31 -19.15 -18.78
CA VAL A 453 -2.31 -18.14 -19.15
C VAL A 453 -2.97 -18.61 -20.42
N LEU A 454 -4.30 -18.64 -20.44
CA LEU A 454 -5.13 -19.08 -21.55
C LEU A 454 -5.83 -17.89 -22.18
N HIS A 455 -5.93 -17.90 -23.51
CA HIS A 455 -6.54 -16.82 -24.28
C HIS A 455 -7.67 -17.29 -25.20
N ASP A 456 -7.78 -18.60 -25.42
CA ASP A 456 -8.75 -19.22 -26.32
C ASP A 456 -9.15 -20.63 -25.84
N MET A 457 -10.17 -21.20 -26.48
CA MET A 457 -10.74 -22.50 -26.13
C MET A 457 -9.81 -23.66 -26.50
N ASP A 458 -9.02 -23.56 -27.58
CA ASP A 458 -8.09 -24.60 -27.99
C ASP A 458 -7.01 -24.81 -26.91
N GLN A 459 -6.56 -23.71 -26.29
CA GLN A 459 -5.61 -23.76 -25.16
C GLN A 459 -6.23 -24.38 -23.91
N VAL A 460 -7.53 -24.19 -23.66
CA VAL A 460 -8.24 -24.84 -22.54
C VAL A 460 -8.24 -26.37 -22.73
N ILE A 461 -8.63 -26.83 -23.92
CA ILE A 461 -8.65 -28.27 -24.25
C ILE A 461 -7.25 -28.88 -24.20
N GLY A 462 -6.25 -28.18 -24.76
CA GLY A 462 -4.85 -28.61 -24.72
C GLY A 462 -4.31 -28.76 -23.29
N LEU A 463 -4.67 -27.82 -22.41
CA LEU A 463 -4.27 -27.88 -21.00
C LEU A 463 -5.00 -29.01 -20.24
N SER A 464 -6.26 -29.30 -20.55
CA SER A 464 -7.01 -30.40 -19.95
C SER A 464 -6.34 -31.75 -20.20
N ASN A 465 -5.88 -32.00 -21.44
CA ASN A 465 -5.11 -33.20 -21.78
C ASN A 465 -3.77 -33.26 -21.03
N THR A 466 -3.03 -32.15 -21.02
CA THR A 466 -1.75 -32.04 -20.29
C THR A 466 -1.93 -32.25 -18.78
N LEU A 467 -3.06 -31.81 -18.22
CA LEU A 467 -3.37 -32.00 -16.80
C LEU A 467 -3.52 -33.47 -16.44
N GLN A 468 -4.14 -34.28 -17.29
CA GLN A 468 -4.29 -35.72 -17.03
C GLN A 468 -2.92 -36.42 -17.01
N GLU A 469 -2.06 -36.14 -18.00
CA GLU A 469 -0.68 -36.66 -18.05
C GLU A 469 0.12 -36.20 -16.82
N PHE A 470 0.06 -34.93 -16.49
CA PHE A 470 0.72 -34.35 -15.33
C PHE A 470 0.31 -34.99 -14.00
N CYS A 471 -0.97 -35.31 -13.84
CA CYS A 471 -1.49 -35.99 -12.67
C CYS A 471 -1.01 -37.45 -12.60
N GLN A 472 -1.02 -38.19 -13.74
CA GLN A 472 -0.55 -39.56 -13.79
C GLN A 472 0.92 -39.70 -13.42
N GLU A 473 1.78 -38.84 -13.97
CA GLU A 473 3.22 -38.82 -13.65
C GLU A 473 3.51 -38.62 -12.15
N ARG A 474 2.55 -38.00 -11.40
CA ARG A 474 2.70 -37.67 -9.98
C ARG A 474 1.90 -38.57 -9.05
N GLY A 475 1.38 -39.68 -9.58
CA GLY A 475 0.67 -40.69 -8.80
C GLY A 475 -0.71 -40.26 -8.30
N ILE A 476 -1.30 -39.22 -8.92
CA ILE A 476 -2.70 -38.82 -8.66
C ILE A 476 -3.62 -39.87 -9.34
N ASP A 477 -4.62 -40.34 -8.61
CA ASP A 477 -5.57 -41.31 -9.15
C ASP A 477 -6.35 -40.77 -10.36
N LYS A 478 -6.69 -41.70 -11.27
CA LYS A 478 -7.35 -41.36 -12.54
C LYS A 478 -8.67 -40.60 -12.34
N ARG A 479 -9.38 -40.88 -11.26
CA ARG A 479 -10.68 -40.24 -10.97
C ARG A 479 -10.51 -38.76 -10.59
N ARG A 480 -9.55 -38.43 -9.71
CA ARG A 480 -9.21 -37.05 -9.39
C ARG A 480 -8.68 -36.27 -10.59
N ALA A 481 -7.82 -36.89 -11.39
CA ALA A 481 -7.30 -36.31 -12.62
C ALA A 481 -8.43 -35.97 -13.60
N PHE A 482 -9.37 -36.90 -13.80
CA PHE A 482 -10.54 -36.69 -14.65
C PHE A 482 -11.43 -35.55 -14.14
N TYR A 483 -11.72 -35.48 -12.84
CA TYR A 483 -12.54 -34.41 -12.29
C TYR A 483 -11.87 -33.04 -12.37
N ALA A 484 -10.55 -32.99 -12.19
CA ALA A 484 -9.79 -31.76 -12.36
C ALA A 484 -9.81 -31.26 -13.81
N SER A 485 -9.69 -32.18 -14.79
CA SER A 485 -9.82 -31.83 -16.21
C SER A 485 -11.21 -31.35 -16.57
N LEU A 486 -12.24 -32.03 -16.10
CA LEU A 486 -13.64 -31.64 -16.30
C LEU A 486 -13.93 -30.24 -15.70
N PHE A 487 -13.42 -29.98 -14.48
CA PHE A 487 -13.53 -28.65 -13.87
C PHE A 487 -12.83 -27.58 -14.68
N LEU A 488 -11.62 -27.86 -15.16
CA LEU A 488 -10.85 -26.93 -15.98
C LEU A 488 -11.62 -26.58 -17.27
N GLU A 489 -12.10 -27.58 -18.00
CA GLU A 489 -12.83 -27.39 -19.25
C GLU A 489 -14.12 -26.61 -19.02
N GLU A 490 -14.91 -26.99 -18.02
CA GLU A 490 -16.19 -26.37 -17.74
C GLU A 490 -16.02 -24.92 -17.28
N ILE A 491 -15.09 -24.65 -16.36
CA ILE A 491 -14.99 -23.30 -15.78
C ILE A 491 -14.13 -22.37 -16.63
N ALA A 492 -12.93 -22.81 -17.06
CA ALA A 492 -12.11 -21.99 -17.92
C ALA A 492 -12.76 -21.80 -19.31
N GLY A 493 -13.43 -22.86 -19.83
CA GLY A 493 -14.23 -22.77 -21.05
C GLY A 493 -15.34 -21.74 -20.95
N ASN A 494 -16.15 -21.77 -19.88
CA ASN A 494 -17.21 -20.77 -19.66
C ASN A 494 -16.64 -19.34 -19.54
N VAL A 495 -15.50 -19.13 -18.92
CA VAL A 495 -14.86 -17.81 -18.85
C VAL A 495 -14.41 -17.35 -20.23
N VAL A 496 -13.79 -18.23 -21.03
CA VAL A 496 -13.33 -17.90 -22.38
C VAL A 496 -14.50 -17.65 -23.33
N GLU A 497 -15.52 -18.49 -23.29
CA GLU A 497 -16.67 -18.41 -24.22
C GLU A 497 -17.61 -17.25 -23.88
N HIS A 498 -17.92 -17.06 -22.61
CA HIS A 498 -18.92 -16.09 -22.14
C HIS A 498 -18.31 -14.88 -21.45
N GLY A 499 -17.25 -15.07 -20.67
CA GLY A 499 -16.60 -13.97 -19.94
C GLY A 499 -15.88 -12.99 -20.86
N PHE A 500 -15.18 -13.50 -21.89
CA PHE A 500 -14.44 -12.66 -22.84
C PHE A 500 -15.35 -11.84 -23.76
N SER A 501 -16.56 -12.30 -24.00
CA SER A 501 -17.55 -11.60 -24.83
C SER A 501 -18.40 -10.58 -24.07
N ALA A 502 -18.29 -10.54 -22.72
CA ALA A 502 -19.12 -9.70 -21.88
C ALA A 502 -18.78 -8.20 -21.95
N ASP A 503 -17.56 -7.86 -22.37
CA ASP A 503 -17.16 -6.48 -22.66
C ASP A 503 -16.12 -6.45 -23.81
N ASN A 504 -15.80 -5.23 -24.32
CA ASN A 504 -14.89 -5.05 -25.48
C ASN A 504 -13.40 -5.04 -25.09
N LYS A 505 -13.01 -5.66 -23.97
CA LYS A 505 -11.61 -5.70 -23.54
C LYS A 505 -10.95 -7.03 -23.87
N LYS A 506 -9.62 -7.00 -23.98
CA LYS A 506 -8.84 -8.24 -24.04
C LYS A 506 -8.71 -8.82 -22.64
N HIS A 507 -9.21 -10.03 -22.47
CA HIS A 507 -9.16 -10.79 -21.25
C HIS A 507 -8.16 -11.94 -21.32
N SER A 508 -7.81 -12.50 -20.18
CA SER A 508 -7.02 -13.71 -20.06
C SER A 508 -7.45 -14.50 -18.83
N VAL A 509 -7.33 -15.81 -18.91
CA VAL A 509 -7.57 -16.73 -17.80
C VAL A 509 -6.24 -17.30 -17.37
N GLN A 510 -5.85 -17.07 -16.12
CA GLN A 510 -4.69 -17.70 -15.51
C GLN A 510 -5.15 -18.97 -14.79
N VAL A 511 -4.59 -20.11 -15.18
CA VAL A 511 -4.84 -21.40 -14.55
C VAL A 511 -3.59 -21.82 -13.78
N ARG A 512 -3.78 -22.19 -12.53
CA ARG A 512 -2.77 -22.81 -11.67
C ARG A 512 -3.26 -24.17 -11.22
N ILE A 513 -2.43 -25.17 -11.43
CA ILE A 513 -2.62 -26.54 -10.98
C ILE A 513 -1.47 -26.87 -10.05
N ALA A 514 -1.75 -27.34 -8.84
CA ALA A 514 -0.73 -27.64 -7.85
C ALA A 514 -1.02 -28.99 -7.18
N VAL A 515 -0.04 -29.89 -7.24
CA VAL A 515 -0.10 -31.22 -6.62
C VAL A 515 0.63 -31.17 -5.27
N ARG A 516 -0.08 -31.51 -4.20
CA ARG A 516 0.44 -31.76 -2.86
C ARG A 516 0.26 -33.25 -2.50
N PRO A 517 0.93 -33.76 -1.47
CA PRO A 517 0.87 -35.18 -1.15
C PRO A 517 -0.53 -35.78 -1.03
N GLU A 518 -1.48 -35.00 -0.49
CA GLU A 518 -2.86 -35.47 -0.27
C GLU A 518 -3.92 -34.65 -1.02
N THR A 519 -3.53 -33.58 -1.71
CA THR A 519 -4.49 -32.63 -2.27
C THR A 519 -4.07 -32.16 -3.65
N LEU A 520 -4.99 -32.19 -4.60
CA LEU A 520 -4.87 -31.51 -5.89
C LEU A 520 -5.62 -30.19 -5.82
N ILE A 521 -4.94 -29.09 -6.12
CA ILE A 521 -5.50 -27.73 -6.10
C ILE A 521 -5.54 -27.21 -7.53
N LEU A 522 -6.72 -26.77 -7.96
CA LEU A 522 -6.93 -26.00 -9.18
C LEU A 522 -7.36 -24.59 -8.79
N SER A 523 -6.73 -23.58 -9.39
CA SER A 523 -7.12 -22.18 -9.23
C SER A 523 -7.23 -21.54 -10.60
N ILE A 524 -8.38 -20.94 -10.88
CA ILE A 524 -8.69 -20.21 -12.11
C ILE A 524 -8.86 -18.75 -11.73
N LYS A 525 -8.06 -17.87 -12.33
CA LYS A 525 -8.09 -16.42 -12.10
C LYS A 525 -8.39 -15.72 -13.42
N ASP A 526 -9.42 -14.88 -13.46
CA ASP A 526 -9.76 -14.07 -14.63
C ASP A 526 -10.07 -12.61 -14.24
N ASP A 527 -10.06 -11.72 -15.23
CA ASP A 527 -10.35 -10.31 -15.03
C ASP A 527 -11.67 -9.86 -15.72
N CYS A 528 -12.53 -10.82 -16.01
CA CYS A 528 -13.85 -10.61 -16.60
C CYS A 528 -14.84 -9.99 -15.60
N VAL A 529 -16.07 -9.77 -16.06
CA VAL A 529 -17.17 -9.35 -15.18
C VAL A 529 -17.37 -10.39 -14.07
N PRO A 530 -17.46 -9.99 -12.79
CA PRO A 530 -17.63 -10.94 -11.70
C PRO A 530 -18.84 -11.85 -11.87
N PHE A 531 -18.61 -13.16 -11.79
CA PHE A 531 -19.64 -14.19 -11.87
C PHE A 531 -19.51 -15.12 -10.66
N ASN A 532 -20.45 -15.02 -9.70
CA ASN A 532 -20.40 -15.84 -8.50
C ASN A 532 -21.07 -17.20 -8.74
N ILE A 533 -20.26 -18.24 -8.87
CA ILE A 533 -20.71 -19.62 -9.11
C ILE A 533 -21.53 -20.17 -7.93
N GLU A 534 -21.22 -19.78 -6.69
CA GLU A 534 -21.97 -20.22 -5.51
C GLU A 534 -23.39 -19.66 -5.49
N GLN A 535 -23.56 -18.37 -5.84
CA GLN A 535 -24.88 -17.77 -6.01
C GLN A 535 -25.64 -18.40 -7.18
N ARG A 536 -24.95 -18.67 -8.29
CA ARG A 536 -25.54 -19.36 -9.43
C ARG A 536 -25.99 -20.76 -9.07
N ARG A 537 -25.21 -21.50 -8.29
CA ARG A 537 -25.56 -22.82 -7.79
C ARG A 537 -26.85 -22.80 -6.96
N GLN A 538 -27.03 -21.84 -6.07
CA GLN A 538 -28.26 -21.68 -5.28
C GLN A 538 -29.49 -21.40 -6.18
N MET A 539 -29.29 -20.68 -7.29
CA MET A 539 -30.35 -20.46 -8.29
C MET A 539 -30.61 -21.70 -9.15
N MET A 540 -29.59 -22.51 -9.43
CA MET A 540 -29.70 -23.74 -10.25
C MET A 540 -30.51 -24.84 -9.61
N ASP A 541 -30.61 -24.90 -8.28
CA ASP A 541 -31.45 -25.91 -7.60
C ASP A 541 -32.96 -25.74 -7.90
N GLN A 542 -33.36 -24.61 -8.50
CA GLN A 542 -34.69 -24.27 -8.94
C GLN A 542 -34.90 -24.38 -10.46
N GLU A 543 -33.81 -24.57 -11.24
CA GLU A 543 -33.87 -24.65 -12.72
C GLU A 543 -33.78 -26.10 -13.24
N ASP A 544 -34.03 -26.27 -14.54
CA ASP A 544 -33.96 -27.53 -15.27
C ASP A 544 -32.63 -28.28 -15.02
N VAL A 545 -32.75 -29.50 -14.53
CA VAL A 545 -31.64 -30.38 -14.16
C VAL A 545 -30.68 -30.67 -15.32
N THR A 546 -31.13 -30.49 -16.56
CA THR A 546 -30.36 -30.73 -17.79
C THR A 546 -29.39 -29.60 -18.12
N LYS A 547 -29.51 -28.44 -17.48
CA LYS A 547 -28.60 -27.31 -17.69
C LYS A 547 -27.48 -27.27 -16.67
N ASN A 548 -26.30 -26.88 -17.13
CA ASN A 548 -25.08 -26.70 -16.28
C ASN A 548 -24.65 -28.00 -15.56
N ILE A 549 -24.75 -29.14 -16.22
CA ILE A 549 -24.39 -30.47 -15.67
C ILE A 549 -22.97 -30.50 -15.15
N GLY A 550 -22.01 -29.89 -15.86
CA GLY A 550 -20.60 -29.84 -15.46
C GLY A 550 -20.37 -29.14 -14.12
N ILE A 551 -20.98 -27.96 -13.92
CA ILE A 551 -20.85 -27.21 -12.65
C ILE A 551 -21.50 -27.99 -11.49
N ARG A 552 -22.64 -28.66 -11.72
CA ARG A 552 -23.31 -29.50 -10.71
C ARG A 552 -22.46 -30.70 -10.31
N LEU A 553 -21.91 -31.39 -11.30
CA LEU A 553 -21.03 -32.56 -11.11
C LEU A 553 -19.78 -32.17 -10.32
N VAL A 554 -19.12 -31.11 -10.72
CA VAL A 554 -17.90 -30.61 -10.05
C VAL A 554 -18.19 -30.15 -8.63
N SER A 555 -19.30 -29.43 -8.41
CA SER A 555 -19.70 -28.97 -7.07
C SER A 555 -20.03 -30.13 -6.12
N GLY A 556 -20.52 -31.27 -6.63
CA GLY A 556 -20.82 -32.45 -5.84
C GLY A 556 -19.58 -33.26 -5.45
N ILE A 557 -18.47 -33.10 -6.17
CA ILE A 557 -17.25 -33.91 -6.03
C ILE A 557 -16.13 -33.14 -5.32
N ALA A 558 -16.16 -31.80 -5.44
CA ALA A 558 -15.17 -30.92 -4.80
C ALA A 558 -15.22 -31.08 -3.28
N SER A 559 -14.09 -31.34 -2.66
CA SER A 559 -13.97 -31.29 -1.20
C SER A 559 -14.21 -29.86 -0.68
N GLU A 560 -13.70 -28.91 -1.42
CA GLU A 560 -13.88 -27.47 -1.17
C GLU A 560 -13.86 -26.73 -2.50
N MET A 561 -14.83 -25.85 -2.72
CA MET A 561 -14.88 -24.95 -3.85
C MET A 561 -15.17 -23.55 -3.36
N HIS A 562 -14.30 -22.59 -3.69
CA HIS A 562 -14.39 -21.23 -3.20
C HIS A 562 -14.24 -20.21 -4.34
N TYR A 563 -15.20 -19.30 -4.43
CA TYR A 563 -15.14 -18.16 -5.33
C TYR A 563 -14.96 -16.86 -4.53
N GLN A 564 -14.05 -16.02 -4.98
CA GLN A 564 -13.90 -14.67 -4.43
C GLN A 564 -13.40 -13.69 -5.50
N ASN A 565 -13.78 -12.42 -5.38
CA ASN A 565 -13.21 -11.36 -6.20
C ASN A 565 -12.15 -10.61 -5.37
N ILE A 566 -10.87 -10.80 -5.72
CA ILE A 566 -9.74 -10.21 -5.00
C ILE A 566 -9.03 -9.23 -5.92
N LEU A 567 -8.90 -7.98 -5.49
CA LEU A 567 -8.17 -6.94 -6.21
C LEU A 567 -8.62 -6.77 -7.68
N GLY A 568 -9.90 -7.08 -7.97
CA GLY A 568 -10.49 -7.00 -9.30
C GLY A 568 -10.23 -8.21 -10.20
N LEU A 569 -9.78 -9.31 -9.62
CA LEU A 569 -9.68 -10.61 -10.26
C LEU A 569 -10.72 -11.56 -9.66
N ASN A 570 -11.44 -12.27 -10.51
CA ASN A 570 -12.23 -13.41 -10.09
C ASN A 570 -11.27 -14.56 -9.81
N VAL A 571 -11.35 -15.15 -8.65
CA VAL A 571 -10.53 -16.30 -8.25
C VAL A 571 -11.45 -17.41 -7.85
N LEU A 572 -11.42 -18.50 -8.60
CA LEU A 572 -12.11 -19.73 -8.25
C LEU A 572 -11.07 -20.79 -7.92
N SER A 573 -11.14 -21.34 -6.72
CA SER A 573 -10.25 -22.41 -6.25
C SER A 573 -11.05 -23.65 -5.97
N LEU A 574 -10.54 -24.80 -6.48
CA LEU A 574 -11.06 -26.15 -6.23
C LEU A 574 -9.98 -26.95 -5.49
N ARG A 575 -10.38 -27.67 -4.44
CA ARG A 575 -9.53 -28.66 -3.75
C ARG A 575 -10.14 -30.04 -3.85
N LEU A 576 -9.33 -31.01 -4.29
CA LEU A 576 -9.69 -32.42 -4.37
C LEU A 576 -8.76 -33.22 -3.41
N ASN A 577 -9.30 -33.64 -2.27
CA ASN A 577 -8.57 -34.40 -1.25
C ASN A 577 -8.59 -35.89 -1.55
N GLY A 578 -7.53 -36.64 -1.13
CA GLY A 578 -7.40 -38.05 -1.37
C GLY A 578 -8.49 -38.93 -0.73
N ASN A 579 -8.99 -38.52 0.42
CA ASN A 579 -9.96 -39.26 1.23
C ASN A 579 -11.44 -38.83 1.08
N ALA A 580 -11.74 -37.87 0.22
CA ALA A 580 -13.08 -37.26 0.16
C ALA A 580 -14.07 -38.00 -0.79
N ILE A 581 -13.72 -39.16 -1.30
CA ILE A 581 -14.58 -39.90 -2.24
C ILE A 581 -15.00 -41.24 -1.60
N GLY A 582 -15.59 -41.13 -0.42
CA GLY A 582 -16.43 -42.19 0.11
C GLY A 582 -17.78 -42.16 -0.59
N VAL A 583 -18.05 -43.17 -1.39
CA VAL A 583 -19.40 -43.46 -1.91
C VAL A 583 -20.29 -43.76 -0.72
N ASN A 584 -21.36 -42.99 -0.51
CA ASN A 584 -22.62 -43.48 0.02
C ASN A 584 -23.62 -43.53 -1.10
#